data_9333f204b6dcfb266928331d68d542ed
#
_entry.id   9333f204b6dcfb266928331d68d542ed
#
_cell.length_a   1.000
_cell.length_b   1.000
_cell.length_c   1.000
_cell.angle_alpha   90.00
_cell.angle_beta   90.00
_cell.angle_gamma   90.00
#
_symmetry.space_group_name_H-M   'P 1'
#
loop_
_entity.id
_entity.type
_entity.pdbx_description
1 polymer ?
#
loop_
_entity_poly.entity_id
_entity_poly.type
_entity_poly.pdbx_seq_one_letter_code
_entity_poly.pdbx_strand_id
1 'polypeptide(L)'
;PPVPGRAMARPLAARHAVQADDEDDLDWGTTFPDDEEEVDDEPAPTARRRLAVIGLPLLALAVIIVIGWWVGTNVLTVASSVDSNGTRSAPVAGATAGSSVAADPAPASATPGAPLPVADAAVFDPLGDGEPENDDDVPLTTDGDPATTWSTLNYRNSPDFGNLKDGVGVVYDLGSDQSVAGVSVQTTRPGSTVEIRTGGTPDSDLDDFAVAADGELSGTDDLVFQAPVTTRYVLVWVTGLVGEGSTFNADLAEVTVRSAG
;
A
#
# COMPACT_ATOMS: atom_id res chain seq x y z
N PRO A 1 0.82 73.64 -4.42
CA PRO A 1 1.89 73.77 -5.33
C PRO A 1 2.56 72.45 -5.63
N PRO A 2 2.79 72.20 -6.91
CA PRO A 2 3.37 70.91 -7.35
C PRO A 2 4.89 71.04 -7.45
N VAL A 3 5.62 69.97 -7.33
CA VAL A 3 7.04 69.87 -7.60
C VAL A 3 7.27 68.87 -8.71
N PRO A 4 8.08 69.16 -9.71
CA PRO A 4 8.17 68.36 -10.93
C PRO A 4 9.24 67.28 -10.86
N GLY A 5 9.11 66.35 -11.79
CA GLY A 5 9.90 65.17 -11.99
C GLY A 5 11.36 65.41 -12.39
N ARG A 6 12.06 64.30 -12.41
CA ARG A 6 13.30 64.14 -13.16
C ARG A 6 13.43 62.69 -13.69
N ALA A 7 13.24 62.63 -15.00
CA ALA A 7 13.68 61.56 -15.84
C ALA A 7 15.18 61.65 -16.08
N MET A 8 15.87 60.52 -16.08
CA MET A 8 17.16 60.29 -16.78
C MET A 8 17.32 58.78 -16.97
N ALA A 9 17.15 58.29 -18.17
CA ALA A 9 18.07 58.19 -19.28
C ALA A 9 18.90 56.89 -19.21
N ARG A 10 18.52 55.99 -20.11
CA ARG A 10 19.31 54.79 -20.52
C ARG A 10 20.56 55.25 -21.25
N PRO A 11 21.65 54.50 -21.23
CA PRO A 11 22.56 54.46 -22.38
C PRO A 11 22.49 53.10 -23.10
N LEU A 12 22.54 53.28 -24.41
CA LEU A 12 22.63 52.32 -25.48
C LEU A 12 24.06 51.76 -25.60
N ALA A 13 24.13 50.50 -25.99
CA ALA A 13 25.06 49.88 -26.95
C ALA A 13 26.57 49.95 -26.74
N ALA A 14 27.15 48.76 -26.76
CA ALA A 14 28.38 48.52 -27.56
C ALA A 14 28.33 47.09 -28.10
N ARG A 15 28.15 47.00 -29.40
CA ARG A 15 28.49 45.85 -30.24
C ARG A 15 30.00 45.79 -30.33
N HIS A 16 30.58 44.62 -30.05
CA HIS A 16 31.93 44.33 -30.55
C HIS A 16 31.81 43.12 -31.47
N ALA A 17 32.03 43.38 -32.71
CA ALA A 17 32.41 42.44 -33.74
C ALA A 17 33.90 42.13 -33.54
N VAL A 18 34.26 40.89 -33.54
CA VAL A 18 35.63 40.38 -33.72
C VAL A 18 35.51 39.23 -34.68
N GLN A 19 35.93 39.45 -35.77
CA GLN A 19 36.87 39.04 -36.78
C GLN A 19 37.21 37.55 -36.73
N ALA A 20 36.89 36.87 -37.85
CA ALA A 20 37.44 35.57 -38.24
C ALA A 20 38.89 35.75 -38.63
N ASP A 21 39.69 34.78 -38.27
CA ASP A 21 40.85 34.25 -38.96
C ASP A 21 41.57 33.33 -37.97
N ASP A 22 41.58 32.05 -38.24
CA ASP A 22 42.80 31.32 -38.60
C ASP A 22 42.40 29.83 -38.77
N GLU A 23 42.61 29.41 -39.99
CA GLU A 23 42.63 28.01 -40.41
C GLU A 23 43.89 27.37 -39.82
N ASP A 24 43.76 26.37 -38.97
CA ASP A 24 44.80 25.41 -38.68
C ASP A 24 44.33 24.02 -39.02
N ASP A 25 44.83 23.57 -40.17
CA ASP A 25 44.86 22.19 -40.62
C ASP A 25 45.35 21.23 -39.53
N LEU A 26 44.50 20.42 -38.97
CA LEU A 26 44.92 19.22 -38.28
C LEU A 26 44.54 18.01 -39.12
N ASP A 27 45.55 17.54 -39.81
CA ASP A 27 45.70 16.27 -40.49
C ASP A 27 45.32 15.10 -39.54
N TRP A 28 44.10 14.52 -39.74
CA TRP A 28 43.71 13.26 -39.13
C TRP A 28 44.25 12.11 -39.99
N GLY A 29 45.51 11.76 -39.75
CA GLY A 29 46.07 10.52 -40.25
C GLY A 29 45.25 9.30 -39.82
N THR A 30 44.53 8.75 -40.76
CA THR A 30 43.91 7.43 -40.67
C THR A 30 45.02 6.37 -40.55
N THR A 31 45.24 5.92 -39.32
CA THR A 31 45.96 4.67 -39.11
C THR A 31 44.95 3.69 -38.53
N PHE A 32 44.44 2.80 -39.34
CA PHE A 32 43.72 1.61 -38.88
C PHE A 32 44.78 0.61 -38.45
N PRO A 33 44.78 0.12 -37.21
CA PRO A 33 45.52 -1.09 -36.87
C PRO A 33 44.71 -2.31 -37.34
N ASP A 34 45.46 -3.24 -37.87
CA ASP A 34 45.09 -4.53 -38.36
C ASP A 34 44.20 -5.34 -37.44
N ASP A 35 43.27 -6.07 -38.05
CA ASP A 35 42.46 -7.14 -37.50
C ASP A 35 43.33 -8.19 -36.78
N GLU A 36 43.39 -8.15 -35.47
CA GLU A 36 43.69 -9.34 -34.68
C GLU A 36 42.37 -9.97 -34.26
N GLU A 37 42.07 -11.12 -34.84
CA GLU A 37 40.99 -12.02 -34.43
C GLU A 37 41.18 -12.38 -32.95
N GLU A 38 40.50 -11.68 -32.06
CA GLU A 38 40.30 -12.15 -30.70
C GLU A 38 39.30 -13.32 -30.76
N VAL A 39 39.84 -14.51 -30.55
CA VAL A 39 39.11 -15.74 -30.30
C VAL A 39 38.29 -15.51 -29.03
N ASP A 40 36.99 -15.34 -29.15
CA ASP A 40 36.03 -15.32 -28.07
C ASP A 40 36.10 -16.66 -27.32
N ASP A 41 36.88 -16.71 -26.25
CA ASP A 41 36.80 -17.72 -25.21
C ASP A 41 35.49 -17.49 -24.44
N GLU A 42 34.41 -18.11 -24.93
CA GLU A 42 33.12 -18.18 -24.21
C GLU A 42 33.36 -18.89 -22.86
N PRO A 43 33.20 -18.18 -21.72
CA PRO A 43 33.34 -18.84 -20.43
C PRO A 43 32.19 -19.85 -20.25
N ALA A 44 32.54 -21.11 -20.05
CA ALA A 44 31.62 -22.20 -19.78
C ALA A 44 30.62 -21.81 -18.70
N PRO A 45 29.30 -22.10 -18.86
CA PRO A 45 28.24 -21.69 -17.95
C PRO A 45 28.47 -22.25 -16.55
N THR A 46 28.74 -21.37 -15.61
CA THR A 46 29.00 -21.70 -14.21
C THR A 46 27.80 -22.44 -13.62
N ALA A 47 28.06 -23.41 -12.74
CA ALA A 47 27.07 -24.30 -12.11
C ALA A 47 25.88 -23.56 -11.44
N ARG A 48 26.06 -22.28 -11.10
CA ARG A 48 25.00 -21.41 -10.58
C ARG A 48 23.86 -21.14 -11.58
N ARG A 49 24.14 -21.08 -12.87
CA ARG A 49 23.11 -20.86 -13.92
C ARG A 49 22.24 -22.11 -14.14
N ARG A 50 22.79 -23.31 -13.93
CA ARG A 50 22.04 -24.57 -14.06
C ARG A 50 21.08 -24.81 -12.88
N LEU A 51 21.42 -24.33 -11.68
CA LEU A 51 20.53 -24.37 -10.51
C LEU A 51 19.32 -23.42 -10.67
N ALA A 52 19.48 -22.26 -11.31
CA ALA A 52 18.39 -21.31 -11.55
C ALA A 52 17.37 -21.82 -12.58
N VAL A 53 17.81 -22.54 -13.62
CA VAL A 53 16.93 -23.01 -14.70
C VAL A 53 16.08 -24.22 -14.29
N ILE A 54 16.59 -25.07 -13.39
CA ILE A 54 15.89 -26.30 -12.95
C ILE A 54 15.26 -26.11 -11.56
N GLY A 55 15.87 -25.31 -10.69
CA GLY A 55 15.39 -25.09 -9.31
C GLY A 55 14.14 -24.23 -9.23
N LEU A 56 14.03 -23.21 -10.09
CA LEU A 56 12.90 -22.27 -10.07
C LEU A 56 11.55 -22.92 -10.43
N PRO A 57 11.44 -23.75 -11.48
CA PRO A 57 10.18 -24.43 -11.78
C PRO A 57 9.81 -25.52 -10.75
N LEU A 58 10.80 -26.16 -10.10
CA LEU A 58 10.52 -27.13 -9.03
C LEU A 58 10.02 -26.44 -7.75
N LEU A 59 10.55 -25.25 -7.43
CA LEU A 59 10.09 -24.46 -6.31
C LEU A 59 8.66 -23.93 -6.55
N ALA A 60 8.37 -23.47 -7.77
CA ALA A 60 7.02 -23.05 -8.16
C ALA A 60 6.01 -24.22 -8.05
N LEU A 61 6.39 -25.43 -8.46
CA LEU A 61 5.54 -26.62 -8.35
C LEU A 61 5.28 -26.98 -6.86
N ALA A 62 6.29 -26.88 -6.01
CA ALA A 62 6.15 -27.13 -4.58
C ALA A 62 5.19 -26.14 -3.91
N VAL A 63 5.25 -24.85 -4.27
CA VAL A 63 4.34 -23.81 -3.79
C VAL A 63 2.90 -24.09 -4.22
N ILE A 64 2.68 -24.49 -5.48
CA ILE A 64 1.34 -24.85 -5.98
C ILE A 64 0.76 -26.03 -5.21
N ILE A 65 1.58 -27.04 -4.91
CA ILE A 65 1.14 -28.22 -4.14
C ILE A 65 0.77 -27.84 -2.70
N VAL A 66 1.55 -26.96 -2.06
CA VAL A 66 1.26 -26.48 -0.69
C VAL A 66 -0.02 -25.65 -0.65
N ILE A 67 -0.21 -24.74 -1.63
CA ILE A 67 -1.45 -23.96 -1.75
C ILE A 67 -2.64 -24.87 -2.02
N GLY A 68 -2.52 -25.83 -2.94
CA GLY A 68 -3.57 -26.79 -3.24
C GLY A 68 -3.95 -27.65 -2.03
N TRP A 69 -2.96 -28.07 -1.22
CA TRP A 69 -3.20 -28.81 0.01
C TRP A 69 -3.87 -27.95 1.09
N TRP A 70 -3.42 -26.68 1.24
CA TRP A 70 -3.99 -25.73 2.18
C TRP A 70 -5.45 -25.38 1.84
N VAL A 71 -5.74 -25.09 0.56
CA VAL A 71 -7.11 -24.84 0.07
C VAL A 71 -7.97 -26.09 0.23
N GLY A 72 -7.45 -27.26 -0.11
CA GLY A 72 -8.18 -28.54 0.02
C GLY A 72 -8.58 -28.88 1.46
N THR A 73 -7.73 -28.55 2.43
CA THR A 73 -8.05 -28.81 3.85
C THR A 73 -8.96 -27.76 4.47
N ASN A 74 -8.92 -26.52 4.00
CA ASN A 74 -9.76 -25.43 4.57
C ASN A 74 -11.11 -25.26 3.88
N VAL A 75 -11.24 -25.58 2.58
CA VAL A 75 -12.51 -25.40 1.84
C VAL A 75 -13.42 -26.62 1.94
N LEU A 76 -12.87 -27.83 2.09
CA LEU A 76 -13.68 -29.06 2.15
C LEU A 76 -14.38 -29.30 3.51
N THR A 77 -14.03 -28.57 4.56
CA THR A 77 -14.74 -28.68 5.85
C THR A 77 -16.08 -27.96 5.89
N VAL A 78 -16.40 -27.09 4.92
CA VAL A 78 -17.68 -26.37 4.85
C VAL A 78 -18.78 -27.19 4.13
N ALA A 79 -18.43 -28.22 3.37
CA ALA A 79 -19.39 -28.98 2.55
C ALA A 79 -20.05 -30.19 3.28
N SER A 80 -19.70 -30.48 4.54
CA SER A 80 -20.18 -31.66 5.24
C SER A 80 -21.39 -31.44 6.17
N SER A 81 -22.01 -30.29 6.18
CA SER A 81 -23.13 -29.96 7.07
C SER A 81 -24.50 -29.86 6.40
N VAL A 82 -24.63 -30.34 5.16
CA VAL A 82 -25.94 -30.36 4.49
C VAL A 82 -26.23 -31.75 3.96
N ASP A 83 -26.59 -32.69 4.85
CA ASP A 83 -27.52 -33.77 4.56
C ASP A 83 -27.74 -34.64 5.80
N SER A 84 -28.79 -34.36 6.54
CA SER A 84 -29.52 -35.36 7.33
C SER A 84 -30.91 -34.83 7.68
N ASN A 85 -31.76 -34.76 6.68
CA ASN A 85 -33.18 -34.68 6.97
C ASN A 85 -33.83 -36.03 6.57
N GLY A 86 -34.34 -36.70 7.55
CA GLY A 86 -35.29 -37.80 7.31
C GLY A 86 -35.05 -39.03 8.12
N THR A 87 -35.62 -39.15 9.34
CA THR A 87 -36.60 -40.23 9.62
C THR A 87 -37.17 -40.06 11.03
N ARG A 88 -38.48 -39.94 11.09
CA ARG A 88 -39.26 -39.98 12.34
C ARG A 88 -39.10 -41.35 13.01
N SER A 89 -38.89 -41.34 14.31
CA SER A 89 -39.39 -42.40 15.21
C SER A 89 -39.63 -41.85 16.61
N ALA A 90 -40.75 -42.22 17.17
CA ALA A 90 -41.36 -41.71 18.36
C ALA A 90 -40.67 -42.19 19.67
N PRO A 91 -41.14 -41.77 20.85
CA PRO A 91 -40.31 -41.50 22.02
C PRO A 91 -40.14 -42.69 22.95
N VAL A 92 -38.94 -42.81 23.55
CA VAL A 92 -38.78 -43.56 24.78
C VAL A 92 -38.12 -42.67 25.84
N ALA A 93 -38.83 -42.54 26.94
CA ALA A 93 -38.40 -41.83 28.13
C ALA A 93 -37.22 -42.60 28.79
N GLY A 94 -36.12 -41.86 29.03
CA GLY A 94 -35.00 -42.32 29.80
C GLY A 94 -34.13 -41.14 30.17
N ALA A 95 -34.30 -40.65 31.40
CA ALA A 95 -33.49 -39.57 31.95
C ALA A 95 -32.07 -40.05 32.17
N THR A 96 -31.12 -39.38 31.51
CA THR A 96 -29.73 -39.35 31.96
C THR A 96 -29.20 -37.95 31.71
N ALA A 97 -28.78 -37.31 32.80
CA ALA A 97 -28.16 -35.95 32.76
C ALA A 97 -26.89 -36.05 31.95
N GLY A 98 -26.96 -35.61 30.68
CA GLY A 98 -25.82 -35.33 29.84
C GLY A 98 -25.39 -33.86 30.04
N SER A 99 -24.17 -33.67 30.55
CA SER A 99 -23.52 -32.36 30.58
C SER A 99 -23.64 -31.72 29.20
N SER A 100 -24.41 -30.64 29.11
CA SER A 100 -24.37 -29.74 28.00
C SER A 100 -22.97 -29.14 27.97
N VAL A 101 -22.14 -29.59 27.04
CA VAL A 101 -20.95 -28.84 26.64
C VAL A 101 -21.50 -27.60 26.01
N ALA A 102 -21.37 -26.47 26.70
CA ALA A 102 -21.66 -25.15 26.12
C ALA A 102 -20.79 -25.06 24.85
N ALA A 103 -21.43 -24.97 23.70
CA ALA A 103 -20.75 -24.57 22.47
C ALA A 103 -20.11 -23.21 22.76
N ASP A 104 -18.82 -23.15 22.54
CA ASP A 104 -18.09 -21.89 22.58
C ASP A 104 -18.86 -20.91 21.68
N PRO A 105 -19.23 -19.72 22.18
CA PRO A 105 -19.97 -18.76 21.35
C PRO A 105 -19.09 -18.44 20.15
N ALA A 106 -19.63 -18.61 18.95
CA ALA A 106 -18.98 -18.15 17.74
C ALA A 106 -18.54 -16.69 17.96
N PRO A 107 -17.35 -16.30 17.52
CA PRO A 107 -16.89 -14.92 17.69
C PRO A 107 -17.96 -13.98 17.14
N ALA A 108 -18.45 -13.10 17.98
CA ALA A 108 -19.43 -12.08 17.58
C ALA A 108 -18.69 -11.20 16.56
N SER A 109 -19.26 -11.08 15.34
CA SER A 109 -18.76 -10.13 14.36
C SER A 109 -18.72 -8.75 15.01
N ALA A 110 -17.63 -8.01 14.78
CA ALA A 110 -17.53 -6.66 15.29
C ALA A 110 -18.70 -5.82 14.78
N THR A 111 -19.36 -5.11 15.67
CA THR A 111 -20.38 -4.13 15.29
C THR A 111 -19.77 -2.75 15.48
N PRO A 112 -19.58 -1.96 14.41
CA PRO A 112 -19.05 -0.61 14.53
C PRO A 112 -20.00 0.28 15.34
N GLY A 113 -19.45 0.93 16.35
CA GLY A 113 -20.15 1.86 17.24
C GLY A 113 -19.87 3.33 16.92
N ALA A 114 -19.70 4.15 17.96
CA ALA A 114 -19.46 5.57 17.82
C ALA A 114 -18.03 5.87 17.27
N PRO A 115 -17.83 7.04 16.60
CA PRO A 115 -16.51 7.52 16.25
C PRO A 115 -15.61 7.66 17.49
N LEU A 116 -14.35 7.24 17.35
CA LEU A 116 -13.30 7.46 18.34
C LEU A 116 -12.51 8.72 17.96
N PRO A 117 -12.12 9.54 18.96
CA PRO A 117 -11.27 10.69 18.71
C PRO A 117 -9.86 10.22 18.30
N VAL A 118 -9.29 10.87 17.31
CA VAL A 118 -7.88 10.77 16.91
C VAL A 118 -7.12 11.86 17.65
N ALA A 119 -6.08 11.49 18.37
CA ALA A 119 -5.24 12.43 19.13
C ALA A 119 -4.10 13.00 18.26
N ASP A 120 -3.59 12.19 17.32
CA ASP A 120 -2.53 12.56 16.39
C ASP A 120 -2.56 11.64 15.17
N ALA A 121 -1.98 12.09 14.06
CA ALA A 121 -1.83 11.28 12.86
C ALA A 121 -0.54 11.66 12.12
N ALA A 122 0.11 10.67 11.49
CA ALA A 122 1.36 10.86 10.77
C ALA A 122 1.45 9.92 9.56
N VAL A 123 2.21 10.32 8.54
CA VAL A 123 2.55 9.43 7.43
C VAL A 123 3.36 8.25 7.94
N PHE A 124 3.03 7.06 7.47
CA PHE A 124 3.78 5.83 7.68
C PHE A 124 4.36 5.36 6.35
N ASP A 125 5.66 5.56 6.17
CA ASP A 125 6.40 5.21 4.94
C ASP A 125 7.76 4.58 5.28
N PRO A 126 7.77 3.34 5.79
CA PRO A 126 9.00 2.68 6.24
C PRO A 126 9.97 2.34 5.10
N LEU A 127 9.50 2.39 3.84
CA LEU A 127 10.27 2.07 2.64
C LEU A 127 10.54 3.32 1.78
N GLY A 128 10.22 4.50 2.30
CA GLY A 128 10.43 5.78 1.64
C GLY A 128 11.90 6.19 1.61
N ASP A 129 12.16 7.31 0.95
CA ASP A 129 13.51 7.91 0.83
C ASP A 129 13.92 8.78 2.03
N GLY A 130 13.06 8.81 3.07
CA GLY A 130 13.22 9.62 4.28
C GLY A 130 12.48 10.95 4.24
N GLU A 131 11.79 11.26 3.16
CA GLU A 131 10.88 12.41 3.05
C GLU A 131 9.43 11.88 3.12
N PRO A 132 8.62 12.27 4.11
CA PRO A 132 7.23 11.83 4.23
C PRO A 132 6.37 12.30 3.05
N GLU A 133 5.45 11.46 2.58
CA GLU A 133 4.58 11.80 1.45
C GLU A 133 3.46 12.76 1.89
N ASN A 134 3.59 14.05 1.54
CA ASN A 134 2.57 15.09 1.80
C ASN A 134 2.10 15.13 3.27
N ASP A 135 3.04 15.04 4.23
CA ASP A 135 2.74 14.97 5.66
C ASP A 135 2.01 16.21 6.19
N ASP A 136 2.22 17.38 5.60
CA ASP A 136 1.48 18.59 5.92
C ASP A 136 -0.04 18.47 5.69
N ASP A 137 -0.46 17.55 4.81
CA ASP A 137 -1.86 17.31 4.43
C ASP A 137 -2.54 16.23 5.30
N VAL A 138 -1.80 15.49 6.15
CA VAL A 138 -2.37 14.44 7.02
C VAL A 138 -3.54 14.93 7.87
N PRO A 139 -3.53 16.15 8.46
CA PRO A 139 -4.66 16.65 9.22
C PRO A 139 -5.97 16.75 8.44
N LEU A 140 -5.91 16.83 7.10
CA LEU A 140 -7.10 16.88 6.23
C LEU A 140 -7.89 15.57 6.24
N THR A 141 -7.28 14.45 6.67
CA THR A 141 -7.96 13.15 6.76
C THR A 141 -8.93 13.03 7.94
N THR A 142 -8.97 14.04 8.83
CA THR A 142 -9.82 14.05 10.03
C THR A 142 -10.43 15.43 10.33
N ASP A 143 -10.45 16.33 9.34
CA ASP A 143 -10.93 17.71 9.50
C ASP A 143 -12.46 17.86 9.37
N GLY A 144 -13.15 16.81 8.92
CA GLY A 144 -14.60 16.77 8.70
C GLY A 144 -15.04 17.37 7.38
N ASP A 145 -14.11 17.66 6.45
CA ASP A 145 -14.41 18.14 5.10
C ASP A 145 -13.99 17.11 4.03
N PRO A 146 -14.91 16.32 3.48
CA PRO A 146 -14.59 15.30 2.48
C PRO A 146 -14.12 15.88 1.13
N ALA A 147 -14.00 17.19 0.98
CA ALA A 147 -13.44 17.83 -0.21
C ALA A 147 -11.93 18.10 -0.08
N THR A 148 -11.38 18.01 1.11
CA THR A 148 -9.93 18.07 1.36
C THR A 148 -9.36 16.67 1.44
N THR A 149 -8.08 16.50 1.09
CA THR A 149 -7.48 15.15 1.04
C THR A 149 -5.99 15.18 1.39
N TRP A 150 -5.53 14.16 2.08
CA TRP A 150 -4.16 13.72 1.95
C TRP A 150 -4.03 12.81 0.73
N SER A 151 -2.95 12.89 -0.01
CA SER A 151 -2.70 12.02 -1.15
C SER A 151 -1.27 11.49 -1.19
N THR A 152 -1.10 10.29 -1.74
CA THR A 152 0.23 9.78 -2.04
C THR A 152 0.92 10.63 -3.09
N LEU A 153 2.23 10.51 -3.24
CA LEU A 153 2.94 11.03 -4.40
C LEU A 153 2.43 10.39 -5.70
N ASN A 154 2.79 11.01 -6.82
CA ASN A 154 2.46 10.48 -8.14
C ASN A 154 3.49 9.44 -8.58
N TYR A 155 3.08 8.20 -8.67
CA TYR A 155 3.89 7.08 -9.15
C TYR A 155 3.72 6.87 -10.64
N ARG A 156 4.73 6.28 -11.29
CA ARG A 156 4.73 6.06 -12.74
C ARG A 156 4.83 4.58 -13.06
N ASN A 157 4.28 4.20 -14.23
CA ASN A 157 4.41 2.89 -14.87
C ASN A 157 3.63 1.75 -14.22
N SER A 158 3.31 1.77 -12.91
CA SER A 158 2.55 0.72 -12.23
C SER A 158 1.67 1.31 -11.14
N PRO A 159 0.42 0.82 -10.97
CA PRO A 159 -0.42 1.13 -9.83
C PRO A 159 0.16 0.59 -8.50
N ASP A 160 1.10 -0.33 -8.55
CA ASP A 160 1.79 -0.89 -7.39
C ASP A 160 3.00 -0.02 -7.04
N PHE A 161 2.76 1.26 -6.71
CA PHE A 161 3.79 2.25 -6.32
C PHE A 161 4.99 2.30 -7.26
N GLY A 162 4.74 2.17 -8.58
CA GLY A 162 5.80 2.13 -9.59
C GLY A 162 6.74 0.93 -9.47
N ASN A 163 6.40 -0.10 -8.68
CA ASN A 163 7.24 -1.23 -8.26
C ASN A 163 8.46 -0.78 -7.43
N LEU A 164 8.34 0.29 -6.67
CA LEU A 164 9.41 0.83 -5.83
C LEU A 164 9.27 0.42 -4.36
N LYS A 165 8.01 0.29 -3.89
CA LYS A 165 7.66 -0.09 -2.51
C LYS A 165 6.28 -0.75 -2.48
N ASP A 166 5.96 -1.41 -1.37
CA ASP A 166 4.72 -2.17 -1.21
C ASP A 166 3.52 -1.31 -0.80
N GLY A 167 3.74 -0.05 -0.44
CA GLY A 167 2.68 0.85 -0.03
C GLY A 167 3.19 2.08 0.72
N VAL A 168 2.24 2.89 1.16
CA VAL A 168 2.38 4.01 2.10
C VAL A 168 1.03 4.22 2.79
N GLY A 169 1.01 4.82 3.96
CA GLY A 169 -0.24 5.05 4.66
C GLY A 169 -0.16 6.15 5.71
N VAL A 170 -1.23 6.25 6.47
CA VAL A 170 -1.34 7.16 7.60
C VAL A 170 -1.63 6.36 8.86
N VAL A 171 -0.82 6.53 9.90
CA VAL A 171 -1.06 5.96 11.22
C VAL A 171 -1.80 6.98 12.08
N TYR A 172 -2.88 6.54 12.73
CA TYR A 172 -3.73 7.32 13.61
C TYR A 172 -3.52 6.89 15.06
N ASP A 173 -3.13 7.82 15.92
CA ASP A 173 -2.99 7.62 17.37
C ASP A 173 -4.31 7.97 18.08
N LEU A 174 -4.91 7.00 18.75
CA LEU A 174 -6.13 7.19 19.53
C LEU A 174 -5.85 7.73 20.95
N GLY A 175 -4.58 8.05 21.27
CA GLY A 175 -4.13 8.56 22.55
C GLY A 175 -4.00 7.49 23.64
N SER A 176 -4.78 6.43 23.57
CA SER A 176 -4.75 5.28 24.47
C SER A 176 -5.37 4.07 23.81
N ASP A 177 -5.19 2.88 24.40
CA ASP A 177 -5.84 1.67 23.94
C ASP A 177 -7.37 1.83 23.92
N GLN A 178 -7.99 1.56 22.77
CA GLN A 178 -9.42 1.58 22.52
C GLN A 178 -9.87 0.24 21.93
N SER A 179 -11.13 -0.13 22.16
CA SER A 179 -11.75 -1.28 21.48
C SER A 179 -12.29 -0.83 20.14
N VAL A 180 -11.60 -1.18 19.06
CA VAL A 180 -11.92 -0.79 17.67
C VAL A 180 -12.64 -1.93 16.97
N ALA A 181 -13.73 -1.62 16.24
CA ALA A 181 -14.49 -2.57 15.46
C ALA A 181 -14.40 -2.36 13.95
N GLY A 182 -13.83 -1.24 13.49
CA GLY A 182 -13.68 -0.92 12.09
C GLY A 182 -13.25 0.51 11.85
N VAL A 183 -13.07 0.83 10.57
CA VAL A 183 -12.68 2.17 10.11
C VAL A 183 -13.57 2.53 8.91
N SER A 184 -14.14 3.73 8.93
CA SER A 184 -14.78 4.32 7.77
C SER A 184 -13.76 5.17 7.03
N VAL A 185 -13.58 4.92 5.74
CA VAL A 185 -12.62 5.63 4.88
C VAL A 185 -13.38 6.28 3.72
N GLN A 186 -13.09 7.56 3.47
CA GLN A 186 -13.59 8.25 2.29
C GLN A 186 -12.43 8.59 1.36
N THR A 187 -12.67 8.45 0.06
CA THR A 187 -11.74 8.81 -1.02
C THR A 187 -12.45 9.59 -2.10
N THR A 188 -11.76 10.51 -2.73
CA THR A 188 -12.24 11.19 -3.96
C THR A 188 -11.82 10.44 -5.22
N ARG A 189 -10.97 9.37 -5.08
CA ARG A 189 -10.42 8.57 -6.18
C ARG A 189 -10.74 7.08 -5.99
N PRO A 190 -11.96 6.62 -6.36
CA PRO A 190 -12.36 5.23 -6.22
C PRO A 190 -11.45 4.26 -7.00
N GLY A 191 -11.26 3.06 -6.45
CA GLY A 191 -10.48 1.97 -7.04
C GLY A 191 -9.13 1.73 -6.37
N SER A 192 -8.68 2.59 -5.44
CA SER A 192 -7.50 2.30 -4.62
C SER A 192 -7.78 1.16 -3.63
N THR A 193 -6.75 0.37 -3.33
CA THR A 193 -6.86 -0.71 -2.35
C THR A 193 -6.13 -0.34 -1.07
N VAL A 194 -6.73 -0.71 0.06
CA VAL A 194 -6.19 -0.43 1.38
C VAL A 194 -6.27 -1.64 2.29
N GLU A 195 -5.37 -1.68 3.27
CA GLU A 195 -5.46 -2.53 4.45
C GLU A 195 -5.60 -1.66 5.68
N ILE A 196 -6.54 -2.02 6.56
CA ILE A 196 -6.59 -1.46 7.91
C ILE A 196 -5.78 -2.37 8.81
N ARG A 197 -4.77 -1.80 9.41
CA ARG A 197 -3.85 -2.53 10.28
C ARG A 197 -3.88 -1.95 11.69
N THR A 198 -3.58 -2.78 12.68
CA THR A 198 -3.65 -2.42 14.12
C THR A 198 -2.43 -2.92 14.86
N GLY A 199 -2.07 -2.26 15.92
CA GLY A 199 -0.85 -2.54 16.69
C GLY A 199 0.27 -1.59 16.30
N GLY A 200 1.51 -2.02 16.47
CA GLY A 200 2.68 -1.24 16.13
C GLY A 200 2.76 0.13 16.83
N THR A 201 3.62 0.97 16.31
CA THR A 201 3.75 2.40 16.64
C THR A 201 4.20 3.14 15.38
N PRO A 202 4.15 4.48 15.31
CA PRO A 202 4.63 5.22 14.13
C PRO A 202 6.08 4.91 13.72
N ASP A 203 6.92 4.48 14.67
CA ASP A 203 8.33 4.16 14.45
C ASP A 203 8.60 2.64 14.28
N SER A 204 7.54 1.81 14.20
CA SER A 204 7.65 0.36 14.03
C SER A 204 7.84 -0.03 12.58
N ASP A 205 8.20 -1.31 12.35
CA ASP A 205 8.12 -1.90 11.03
C ASP A 205 6.65 -2.25 10.67
N LEU A 206 6.35 -2.38 9.37
CA LEU A 206 5.01 -2.75 8.89
C LEU A 206 4.52 -4.09 9.47
N ASP A 207 5.43 -5.02 9.71
CA ASP A 207 5.13 -6.35 10.25
C ASP A 207 4.65 -6.32 11.71
N ASP A 208 4.88 -5.22 12.44
CA ASP A 208 4.35 -5.01 13.78
C ASP A 208 2.86 -4.65 13.80
N PHE A 209 2.30 -4.31 12.63
CA PHE A 209 0.90 -4.03 12.44
C PHE A 209 0.17 -5.24 11.85
N ALA A 210 -0.80 -5.79 12.58
CA ALA A 210 -1.64 -6.89 12.10
C ALA A 210 -2.75 -6.37 11.20
N VAL A 211 -3.03 -7.04 10.07
CA VAL A 211 -4.16 -6.72 9.21
C VAL A 211 -5.46 -7.07 9.93
N ALA A 212 -6.35 -6.10 10.08
CA ALA A 212 -7.67 -6.23 10.72
C ALA A 212 -8.82 -6.24 9.71
N ALA A 213 -8.67 -5.53 8.59
CA ALA A 213 -9.56 -5.52 7.45
C ALA A 213 -8.82 -5.06 6.19
N ASP A 214 -9.37 -5.34 5.02
CA ASP A 214 -8.86 -4.87 3.73
C ASP A 214 -10.01 -4.62 2.77
N GLY A 215 -9.77 -3.84 1.72
CA GLY A 215 -10.77 -3.59 0.69
C GLY A 215 -10.33 -2.63 -0.40
N GLU A 216 -11.14 -2.59 -1.46
CA GLU A 216 -11.08 -1.56 -2.50
C GLU A 216 -12.01 -0.41 -2.10
N LEU A 217 -11.52 0.82 -2.17
CA LEU A 217 -12.30 2.01 -1.86
C LEU A 217 -13.18 2.40 -3.06
N SER A 218 -14.46 2.59 -2.80
CA SER A 218 -15.47 2.95 -3.81
C SER A 218 -15.99 4.38 -3.68
N GLY A 219 -15.57 5.08 -2.64
CA GLY A 219 -15.96 6.45 -2.30
C GLY A 219 -16.07 6.64 -0.80
N THR A 220 -17.05 6.01 -0.15
CA THR A 220 -17.18 5.94 1.32
C THR A 220 -17.39 4.48 1.67
N ASP A 221 -16.44 3.91 2.40
CA ASP A 221 -16.39 2.47 2.68
C ASP A 221 -16.18 2.23 4.17
N ASP A 222 -17.00 1.33 4.74
CA ASP A 222 -16.86 0.86 6.11
C ASP A 222 -16.10 -0.47 6.12
N LEU A 223 -14.84 -0.43 6.55
CA LEU A 223 -13.97 -1.59 6.69
C LEU A 223 -14.12 -2.17 8.10
N VAL A 224 -15.01 -3.17 8.23
CA VAL A 224 -15.40 -3.77 9.51
C VAL A 224 -14.51 -4.93 9.87
N PHE A 225 -14.04 -4.98 11.11
CA PHE A 225 -13.17 -6.07 11.60
C PHE A 225 -13.98 -7.34 11.88
N GLN A 226 -13.35 -8.48 11.73
CA GLN A 226 -13.99 -9.77 12.07
C GLN A 226 -14.32 -9.89 13.55
N ALA A 227 -13.52 -9.28 14.42
CA ALA A 227 -13.74 -9.16 15.85
C ALA A 227 -13.15 -7.82 16.34
N PRO A 228 -13.67 -7.25 17.44
CA PRO A 228 -13.09 -6.04 18.02
C PRO A 228 -11.62 -6.25 18.41
N VAL A 229 -10.78 -5.26 18.14
CA VAL A 229 -9.36 -5.25 18.47
C VAL A 229 -9.08 -4.14 19.47
N THR A 230 -8.36 -4.44 20.55
CA THR A 230 -7.87 -3.42 21.48
C THR A 230 -6.53 -2.91 21.00
N THR A 231 -6.48 -1.63 20.62
CA THR A 231 -5.29 -0.99 20.06
C THR A 231 -5.28 0.50 20.35
N ARG A 232 -4.10 1.10 20.39
CA ARG A 232 -3.91 2.55 20.38
C ARG A 232 -3.69 3.09 18.97
N TYR A 233 -3.01 2.34 18.11
CA TYR A 233 -2.65 2.78 16.77
C TYR A 233 -3.43 2.03 15.72
N VAL A 234 -3.95 2.77 14.75
CA VAL A 234 -4.63 2.24 13.56
C VAL A 234 -3.93 2.80 12.34
N LEU A 235 -3.48 1.93 11.45
CA LEU A 235 -2.83 2.30 10.19
C LEU A 235 -3.81 2.05 9.03
N VAL A 236 -4.05 3.07 8.24
CA VAL A 236 -4.66 2.93 6.91
C VAL A 236 -3.52 2.83 5.91
N TRP A 237 -3.25 1.63 5.45
CA TRP A 237 -2.14 1.28 4.56
C TRP A 237 -2.63 1.13 3.13
N VAL A 238 -2.23 2.04 2.23
CA VAL A 238 -2.59 1.97 0.80
C VAL A 238 -1.67 0.97 0.13
N THR A 239 -2.27 -0.02 -0.54
CA THR A 239 -1.56 -1.12 -1.23
C THR A 239 -1.66 -1.04 -2.75
N GLY A 240 -2.63 -0.27 -3.28
CA GLY A 240 -2.81 -0.11 -4.71
C GLY A 240 -3.34 1.27 -5.07
N LEU A 241 -2.80 1.82 -6.13
CA LEU A 241 -3.07 3.18 -6.61
C LEU A 241 -4.01 3.17 -7.80
N VAL A 242 -4.70 4.29 -8.02
CA VAL A 242 -5.52 4.51 -9.21
C VAL A 242 -4.95 5.62 -10.06
N GLY A 243 -5.22 5.59 -11.36
CA GLY A 243 -4.74 6.63 -12.25
C GLY A 243 -5.14 6.43 -13.69
N GLU A 244 -4.76 7.40 -14.50
CA GLU A 244 -4.96 7.35 -15.94
C GLU A 244 -3.60 7.37 -16.65
N GLY A 245 -3.47 6.49 -17.67
CA GLY A 245 -2.25 6.39 -18.46
C GLY A 245 -1.07 5.85 -17.67
N SER A 246 -0.06 6.67 -17.40
CA SER A 246 1.19 6.24 -16.75
C SER A 246 1.43 6.88 -15.37
N THR A 247 0.42 7.53 -14.80
CA THR A 247 0.53 8.22 -13.50
C THR A 247 -0.55 7.71 -12.55
N PHE A 248 -0.14 7.29 -11.36
CA PHE A 248 -0.97 6.64 -10.36
C PHE A 248 -0.76 7.30 -9.01
N ASN A 249 -1.85 7.51 -8.26
CA ASN A 249 -1.84 7.93 -6.86
C ASN A 249 -3.13 7.45 -6.16
N ALA A 250 -3.23 7.61 -4.86
CA ALA A 250 -4.43 7.44 -4.07
C ALA A 250 -4.61 8.64 -3.15
N ASP A 251 -5.82 8.82 -2.63
CA ASP A 251 -6.09 9.82 -1.60
C ASP A 251 -6.95 9.26 -0.46
N LEU A 252 -6.87 9.93 0.68
CA LEU A 252 -7.75 9.74 1.84
C LEU A 252 -8.37 11.10 2.13
N ALA A 253 -9.71 11.21 1.97
CA ALA A 253 -10.45 12.44 2.27
C ALA A 253 -10.88 12.50 3.73
N GLU A 254 -11.48 11.42 4.24
CA GLU A 254 -11.90 11.30 5.63
C GLU A 254 -11.65 9.91 6.17
N VAL A 255 -11.10 9.83 7.36
CA VAL A 255 -10.90 8.58 8.09
C VAL A 255 -11.55 8.69 9.48
N THR A 256 -12.44 7.77 9.77
CA THR A 256 -13.13 7.69 11.06
C THR A 256 -12.92 6.32 11.67
N VAL A 257 -12.21 6.26 12.78
CA VAL A 257 -12.05 5.02 13.56
C VAL A 257 -13.31 4.79 14.39
N ARG A 258 -13.85 3.56 14.39
CA ARG A 258 -15.09 3.18 15.04
C ARG A 258 -14.85 2.28 16.25
N SER A 259 -15.46 2.64 17.38
CA SER A 259 -15.44 1.78 18.57
C SER A 259 -16.19 0.47 18.32
N ALA A 260 -15.96 -0.54 19.19
CA ALA A 260 -16.88 -1.64 19.33
C ALA A 260 -18.20 -1.14 19.94
N GLY A 261 -19.34 -1.55 19.33
CA GLY A 261 -20.70 -1.22 19.76
C GLY A 261 -21.16 -2.06 20.97
#